data_ef5e629e5f7a40c99a9eea526486b264
#
_entry.id   ef5e629e5f7a40c99a9eea526486b264
#
_cell.length_a   1.000
_cell.length_b   1.000
_cell.length_c   1.000
_cell.angle_alpha   90.00
_cell.angle_beta   90.00
_cell.angle_gamma   90.00
#
_symmetry.space_group_name_H-M   'P 1'
#
loop_
_entity.id
_entity.type
_entity.pdbx_description
1 polymer ?
#
loop_
_entity_poly.entity_id
_entity_poly.type
_entity_poly.pdbx_seq_one_letter_code
_entity_poly.pdbx_strand_id
1 'polypeptide(L)'
;MPDMTAPAIDIEALQSHIGAKVEDHDTITAWPMAAMAATLDRKEKLPEIGTPIPQGWHQFWFLPTTRPGELGPDGAPTSSGVIPAMPLPRRMFAGTTWTFHQPLHVGDVCRRETELVDIQMKSGSTGTLVFATVVSRIYGPNGLAVEEERGTAFREAVAEGASSAAPKRETPPPNTIWRREHSCDEATLFRFSALTFNTHRIHYDTPWAKDVEGYPALVVHGPLSSTLLINFVRDSNPSQTIKTYRMRARAPLFANTPITLVGRPTAEGCECWSLTPEGTIAMQVQVSFA
;
A
#
# COMPACT_ATOMS: atom_id res chain seq x y z
N MET A 1 30.69 -2.89 29.60
CA MET A 1 29.68 -2.61 28.59
C MET A 1 28.36 -3.20 29.12
N PRO A 2 27.33 -2.39 29.39
CA PRO A 2 26.05 -2.98 29.76
C PRO A 2 25.53 -3.79 28.58
N ASP A 3 25.13 -5.01 28.89
CA ASP A 3 24.47 -5.94 27.99
C ASP A 3 23.13 -5.31 27.52
N MET A 4 23.13 -4.72 26.31
CA MET A 4 21.90 -4.18 25.70
C MET A 4 21.13 -5.33 25.04
N THR A 5 20.65 -6.30 25.86
CA THR A 5 19.61 -7.19 25.39
C THR A 5 18.39 -6.34 25.06
N ALA A 6 17.96 -6.36 23.79
CA ALA A 6 16.72 -5.70 23.39
C ALA A 6 15.62 -6.16 24.34
N PRO A 7 14.76 -5.23 24.83
CA PRO A 7 13.68 -5.62 25.76
C PRO A 7 12.84 -6.73 25.14
N ALA A 8 12.58 -7.78 25.92
CA ALA A 8 11.74 -8.89 25.48
C ALA A 8 10.38 -8.34 25.05
N ILE A 9 9.94 -8.70 23.84
CA ILE A 9 8.65 -8.26 23.30
C ILE A 9 7.55 -8.99 24.08
N ASP A 10 6.74 -8.23 24.82
CA ASP A 10 5.55 -8.75 25.47
C ASP A 10 4.42 -8.91 24.42
N ILE A 11 4.36 -10.10 23.82
CA ILE A 11 3.37 -10.38 22.76
C ILE A 11 1.94 -10.46 23.33
N GLU A 12 1.76 -10.89 24.57
CA GLU A 12 0.44 -10.97 25.20
C GLU A 12 -0.14 -9.57 25.44
N ALA A 13 0.69 -8.64 25.89
CA ALA A 13 0.29 -7.23 26.02
C ALA A 13 -0.10 -6.63 24.66
N LEU A 14 0.63 -6.91 23.58
CA LEU A 14 0.25 -6.47 22.23
C LEU A 14 -1.05 -7.12 21.78
N GLN A 15 -1.23 -8.42 21.97
CA GLN A 15 -2.43 -9.16 21.60
C GLN A 15 -3.68 -8.74 22.37
N SER A 16 -3.54 -8.16 23.56
CA SER A 16 -4.66 -7.62 24.34
C SER A 16 -5.38 -6.46 23.60
N HIS A 17 -4.76 -5.85 22.58
CA HIS A 17 -5.37 -4.83 21.72
C HIS A 17 -6.18 -5.41 20.56
N ILE A 18 -6.17 -6.72 20.33
CA ILE A 18 -7.00 -7.35 19.28
C ILE A 18 -8.47 -7.07 19.59
N GLY A 19 -9.22 -6.66 18.55
CA GLY A 19 -10.59 -6.20 18.66
C GLY A 19 -10.74 -4.69 18.83
N ALA A 20 -9.63 -3.93 18.99
CA ALA A 20 -9.68 -2.47 18.97
C ALA A 20 -10.25 -1.96 17.64
N LYS A 21 -11.19 -0.99 17.71
CA LYS A 21 -11.90 -0.44 16.55
C LYS A 21 -11.86 1.08 16.55
N VAL A 22 -11.83 1.63 15.36
CA VAL A 22 -12.11 3.04 15.13
C VAL A 22 -13.09 3.19 13.98
N GLU A 23 -13.88 4.25 13.99
CA GLU A 23 -14.84 4.59 12.96
C GLU A 23 -14.55 6.00 12.43
N ASP A 24 -14.52 6.14 11.12
CA ASP A 24 -14.32 7.40 10.40
C ASP A 24 -15.46 7.62 9.42
N HIS A 25 -15.72 8.89 9.11
CA HIS A 25 -16.70 9.31 8.10
C HIS A 25 -16.03 10.20 7.06
N ASP A 26 -16.43 10.03 5.80
CA ASP A 26 -15.98 10.88 4.72
C ASP A 26 -17.07 10.97 3.64
N THR A 27 -16.95 11.96 2.76
CA THR A 27 -17.78 12.09 1.57
C THR A 27 -16.92 11.88 0.34
N ILE A 28 -17.35 11.01 -0.56
CA ILE A 28 -16.65 10.76 -1.82
C ILE A 28 -16.76 11.99 -2.71
N THR A 29 -15.78 12.87 -2.66
CA THR A 29 -15.73 14.10 -3.45
C THR A 29 -15.10 13.84 -4.83
N ALA A 30 -15.41 14.69 -5.81
CA ALA A 30 -14.92 14.53 -7.19
C ALA A 30 -13.42 14.80 -7.35
N TRP A 31 -12.85 15.69 -6.51
CA TRP A 31 -11.49 16.20 -6.71
C TRP A 31 -10.39 15.12 -6.63
N PRO A 32 -10.35 14.22 -5.64
CA PRO A 32 -9.33 13.19 -5.57
C PRO A 32 -9.31 12.29 -6.81
N MET A 33 -10.49 11.97 -7.37
CA MET A 33 -10.60 11.19 -8.60
C MET A 33 -10.00 11.93 -9.81
N ALA A 34 -10.37 13.22 -9.99
CA ALA A 34 -9.84 14.06 -11.06
C ALA A 34 -8.31 14.27 -10.93
N ALA A 35 -7.84 14.53 -9.70
CA ALA A 35 -6.43 14.76 -9.44
C ALA A 35 -5.59 13.48 -9.63
N MET A 36 -6.13 12.30 -9.29
CA MET A 36 -5.43 11.03 -9.54
C MET A 36 -5.40 10.69 -11.03
N ALA A 37 -6.48 10.93 -11.76
CA ALA A 37 -6.50 10.78 -13.23
C ALA A 37 -5.43 11.67 -13.87
N ALA A 38 -5.35 12.95 -13.47
CA ALA A 38 -4.32 13.87 -13.94
C ALA A 38 -2.89 13.47 -13.54
N THR A 39 -2.70 12.87 -12.36
CA THR A 39 -1.40 12.38 -11.91
C THR A 39 -0.89 11.22 -12.76
N LEU A 40 -1.80 10.37 -13.25
CA LEU A 40 -1.49 9.21 -14.10
C LEU A 40 -1.61 9.50 -15.60
N ASP A 41 -1.73 10.77 -16.00
CA ASP A 41 -1.96 11.21 -17.41
C ASP A 41 -3.15 10.47 -18.08
N ARG A 42 -4.21 10.19 -17.32
CA ARG A 42 -5.42 9.54 -17.82
C ARG A 42 -6.38 10.59 -18.34
N LYS A 43 -6.82 10.44 -19.58
CA LYS A 43 -7.80 11.33 -20.24
C LYS A 43 -9.24 10.91 -19.89
N GLU A 44 -9.61 11.03 -18.63
CA GLU A 44 -10.96 10.72 -18.16
C GLU A 44 -11.79 12.02 -18.12
N LYS A 45 -13.11 11.87 -18.24
CA LYS A 45 -14.03 13.00 -18.02
C LYS A 45 -13.94 13.45 -16.57
N LEU A 46 -14.16 14.75 -16.32
CA LEU A 46 -14.30 15.26 -14.95
C LEU A 46 -15.45 14.51 -14.26
N PRO A 47 -15.22 13.96 -13.06
CA PRO A 47 -16.25 13.21 -12.36
C PRO A 47 -17.36 14.14 -11.85
N GLU A 48 -18.61 13.71 -12.02
CA GLU A 48 -19.82 14.38 -11.53
C GLU A 48 -20.44 13.56 -10.39
N ILE A 49 -21.39 14.15 -9.66
CA ILE A 49 -22.18 13.40 -8.67
C ILE A 49 -22.81 12.17 -9.32
N GLY A 50 -22.70 11.02 -8.66
CA GLY A 50 -23.15 9.73 -9.19
C GLY A 50 -22.15 9.02 -10.08
N THR A 51 -20.99 9.62 -10.41
CA THR A 51 -19.92 8.92 -11.13
C THR A 51 -19.33 7.82 -10.25
N PRO A 52 -19.28 6.54 -10.70
CA PRO A 52 -18.65 5.48 -9.91
C PRO A 52 -17.13 5.71 -9.82
N ILE A 53 -16.58 5.54 -8.61
CA ILE A 53 -15.14 5.59 -8.44
C ILE A 53 -14.50 4.31 -8.98
N PRO A 54 -13.33 4.39 -9.61
CA PRO A 54 -12.62 3.22 -10.06
C PRO A 54 -12.26 2.29 -8.91
N GLN A 55 -12.44 0.97 -9.08
CA GLN A 55 -12.03 -0.01 -8.08
C GLN A 55 -10.54 0.17 -7.72
N GLY A 56 -10.23 0.17 -6.42
CA GLY A 56 -8.90 0.45 -5.88
C GLY A 56 -8.60 1.92 -5.59
N TRP A 57 -9.45 2.86 -6.05
CA TRP A 57 -9.25 4.29 -5.78
C TRP A 57 -9.87 4.75 -4.45
N HIS A 58 -10.60 3.90 -3.74
CA HIS A 58 -11.15 4.20 -2.42
C HIS A 58 -10.09 4.67 -1.40
N GLN A 59 -8.81 4.37 -1.61
CA GLN A 59 -7.68 4.80 -0.77
C GLN A 59 -7.40 6.32 -0.80
N PHE A 60 -8.06 7.10 -1.66
CA PHE A 60 -7.90 8.56 -1.75
C PHE A 60 -8.91 9.33 -0.89
N TRP A 61 -9.70 8.63 -0.11
CA TRP A 61 -10.59 9.17 0.91
C TRP A 61 -10.26 8.56 2.27
N PHE A 62 -10.86 9.08 3.33
CA PHE A 62 -10.55 8.70 4.71
C PHE A 62 -9.06 8.90 5.05
N LEU A 63 -8.49 10.01 4.58
CA LEU A 63 -7.08 10.27 4.75
C LEU A 63 -6.72 10.54 6.22
N PRO A 64 -5.53 10.10 6.68
CA PRO A 64 -5.08 10.38 8.03
C PRO A 64 -4.81 11.88 8.21
N THR A 65 -5.23 12.44 9.35
CA THR A 65 -5.00 13.85 9.72
C THR A 65 -3.98 13.97 10.86
N THR A 66 -2.92 13.16 10.80
CA THR A 66 -1.85 13.13 11.80
C THR A 66 -1.14 14.48 11.90
N ARG A 67 -1.01 15.00 13.13
CA ARG A 67 -0.36 16.28 13.37
C ARG A 67 1.16 16.17 13.27
N PRO A 68 1.90 17.24 12.93
CA PRO A 68 3.36 17.20 12.82
C PRO A 68 4.08 16.65 14.07
N GLY A 69 3.57 16.94 15.28
CA GLY A 69 4.12 16.42 16.53
C GLY A 69 3.92 14.92 16.78
N GLU A 70 3.13 14.26 15.93
CA GLU A 70 2.84 12.82 15.99
C GLU A 70 3.56 12.05 14.87
N LEU A 71 4.40 12.75 14.09
CA LEU A 71 5.22 12.15 13.05
C LEU A 71 6.58 11.74 13.61
N GLY A 72 7.10 10.62 13.12
CA GLY A 72 8.47 10.19 13.36
C GLY A 72 9.50 11.04 12.58
N PRO A 73 10.78 10.83 12.81
CA PRO A 73 11.85 11.53 12.09
C PRO A 73 11.86 11.23 10.59
N ASP A 74 11.29 10.08 10.19
CA ASP A 74 11.06 9.66 8.81
C ASP A 74 9.85 10.34 8.15
N GLY A 75 9.10 11.15 8.91
CA GLY A 75 7.87 11.80 8.45
C GLY A 75 6.64 10.89 8.42
N ALA A 76 6.74 9.63 8.83
CA ALA A 76 5.59 8.74 8.95
C ALA A 76 4.91 8.89 10.33
N PRO A 77 3.59 8.64 10.46
CA PRO A 77 2.91 8.61 11.75
C PRO A 77 3.55 7.59 12.71
N THR A 78 3.81 8.00 13.96
CA THR A 78 4.38 7.13 15.01
C THR A 78 3.37 6.09 15.51
N SER A 79 2.08 6.35 15.33
CA SER A 79 0.99 5.41 15.59
C SER A 79 0.09 5.30 14.38
N SER A 80 -0.65 4.22 14.23
CA SER A 80 -1.54 4.03 13.10
C SER A 80 -2.89 3.47 13.55
N GLY A 81 -3.77 4.38 13.97
CA GLY A 81 -5.14 4.06 14.31
C GLY A 81 -5.24 3.00 15.41
N VAL A 82 -5.69 1.79 15.05
CA VAL A 82 -5.94 0.67 15.98
C VAL A 82 -4.69 -0.14 16.35
N ILE A 83 -3.57 0.05 15.63
CA ILE A 83 -2.32 -0.69 15.93
C ILE A 83 -1.64 -0.02 17.15
N PRO A 84 -1.37 -0.74 18.23
CA PRO A 84 -0.68 -0.20 19.39
C PRO A 84 0.77 0.22 19.05
N ALA A 85 1.41 0.95 19.96
CA ALA A 85 2.84 1.26 19.84
C ALA A 85 3.64 -0.03 19.76
N MET A 86 4.40 -0.20 18.68
CA MET A 86 5.19 -1.40 18.45
C MET A 86 6.62 -1.21 18.95
N PRO A 87 7.20 -2.21 19.64
CA PRO A 87 8.57 -2.12 20.17
C PRO A 87 9.65 -2.23 19.09
N LEU A 88 9.27 -2.56 17.86
CA LEU A 88 10.17 -2.73 16.72
C LEU A 88 10.08 -1.51 15.80
N PRO A 89 11.19 -0.79 15.54
CA PRO A 89 11.18 0.53 14.91
C PRO A 89 10.92 0.51 13.39
N ARG A 90 11.23 -0.59 12.70
CA ARG A 90 11.09 -0.65 11.24
C ARG A 90 9.74 -1.23 10.85
N ARG A 91 8.91 -0.38 10.25
CA ARG A 91 7.60 -0.74 9.74
C ARG A 91 7.67 -1.06 8.25
N MET A 92 7.10 -2.19 7.86
CA MET A 92 7.08 -2.66 6.48
C MET A 92 5.65 -3.07 6.08
N PHE A 93 5.26 -2.72 4.87
CA PHE A 93 4.03 -3.20 4.27
C PHE A 93 4.19 -4.70 3.90
N ALA A 94 3.34 -5.57 4.44
CA ALA A 94 3.40 -7.01 4.19
C ALA A 94 2.49 -7.46 3.04
N GLY A 95 1.44 -6.70 2.75
CA GLY A 95 0.47 -6.97 1.69
C GLY A 95 -0.92 -6.49 2.04
N THR A 96 -1.81 -6.50 1.05
CA THR A 96 -3.24 -6.22 1.26
C THR A 96 -4.10 -7.08 0.36
N THR A 97 -5.32 -7.33 0.81
CA THR A 97 -6.39 -7.93 0.00
C THR A 97 -7.58 -6.98 0.03
N TRP A 98 -8.11 -6.63 -1.13
CA TRP A 98 -9.36 -5.89 -1.27
C TRP A 98 -10.44 -6.81 -1.80
N THR A 99 -11.61 -6.78 -1.17
CA THR A 99 -12.84 -7.40 -1.66
C THR A 99 -13.84 -6.31 -1.99
N PHE A 100 -14.32 -6.29 -3.23
CA PHE A 100 -15.29 -5.32 -3.71
C PHE A 100 -16.68 -5.93 -3.71
N HIS A 101 -17.61 -5.28 -3.01
CA HIS A 101 -18.99 -5.73 -2.83
C HIS A 101 -19.98 -4.85 -3.62
N GLN A 102 -19.84 -3.52 -3.47
CA GLN A 102 -20.69 -2.52 -4.11
C GLN A 102 -19.84 -1.39 -4.67
N PRO A 103 -20.23 -0.74 -5.77
CA PRO A 103 -19.56 0.47 -6.22
C PRO A 103 -19.81 1.63 -5.24
N LEU A 104 -18.81 2.47 -5.06
CA LEU A 104 -18.94 3.78 -4.43
C LEU A 104 -19.02 4.85 -5.52
N HIS A 105 -19.75 5.94 -5.26
CA HIS A 105 -19.97 7.00 -6.24
C HIS A 105 -19.61 8.36 -5.66
N VAL A 106 -19.24 9.28 -6.52
CA VAL A 106 -19.08 10.70 -6.15
C VAL A 106 -20.40 11.21 -5.58
N GLY A 107 -20.32 11.81 -4.37
CA GLY A 107 -21.46 12.26 -3.60
C GLY A 107 -21.89 11.33 -2.46
N ASP A 108 -21.41 10.07 -2.45
CA ASP A 108 -21.73 9.14 -1.37
C ASP A 108 -21.15 9.63 -0.04
N VAL A 109 -21.99 9.64 1.00
CA VAL A 109 -21.55 9.79 2.39
C VAL A 109 -21.24 8.39 2.91
N CYS A 110 -20.00 8.19 3.31
CA CYS A 110 -19.46 6.89 3.65
C CYS A 110 -18.97 6.83 5.09
N ARG A 111 -19.00 5.63 5.65
CA ARG A 111 -18.45 5.28 6.95
C ARG A 111 -17.37 4.19 6.76
N ARG A 112 -16.23 4.36 7.41
CA ARG A 112 -15.20 3.32 7.48
C ARG A 112 -15.07 2.82 8.90
N GLU A 113 -15.16 1.51 9.10
CA GLU A 113 -14.83 0.80 10.33
C GLU A 113 -13.49 0.12 10.16
N THR A 114 -12.53 0.36 11.05
CA THR A 114 -11.20 -0.24 11.04
C THR A 114 -10.99 -1.02 12.34
N GLU A 115 -10.59 -2.28 12.23
CA GLU A 115 -10.44 -3.23 13.34
C GLU A 115 -9.06 -3.90 13.30
N LEU A 116 -8.39 -3.97 14.45
CA LEU A 116 -7.20 -4.81 14.63
C LEU A 116 -7.66 -6.25 14.86
N VAL A 117 -7.39 -7.14 13.92
CA VAL A 117 -7.92 -8.51 13.96
C VAL A 117 -6.87 -9.56 14.37
N ASP A 118 -5.58 -9.25 14.21
CA ASP A 118 -4.53 -10.21 14.55
C ASP A 118 -3.18 -9.52 14.85
N ILE A 119 -2.44 -10.09 15.81
CA ILE A 119 -1.03 -9.77 16.06
C ILE A 119 -0.28 -11.08 16.27
N GLN A 120 0.77 -11.31 15.45
CA GLN A 120 1.61 -12.50 15.51
C GLN A 120 3.08 -12.13 15.61
N MET A 121 3.83 -12.84 16.44
CA MET A 121 5.28 -12.76 16.49
C MET A 121 5.89 -13.99 15.81
N LYS A 122 6.90 -13.76 14.96
CA LYS A 122 7.70 -14.82 14.32
C LYS A 122 9.18 -14.52 14.54
N SER A 123 9.90 -15.49 15.03
CA SER A 123 11.36 -15.40 15.21
C SER A 123 12.06 -16.41 14.29
N GLY A 124 13.12 -15.97 13.67
CA GLY A 124 13.90 -16.80 12.74
C GLY A 124 15.35 -16.33 12.65
N SER A 125 16.11 -16.91 11.74
CA SER A 125 17.52 -16.58 11.52
C SER A 125 17.78 -15.10 11.11
N THR A 126 16.73 -14.39 10.68
CA THR A 126 16.79 -12.97 10.26
C THR A 126 16.28 -11.99 11.32
N GLY A 127 16.12 -12.46 12.57
CA GLY A 127 15.62 -11.66 13.70
C GLY A 127 14.15 -11.88 13.99
N THR A 128 13.60 -11.03 14.87
CA THR A 128 12.20 -11.07 15.29
C THR A 128 11.34 -10.15 14.42
N LEU A 129 10.18 -10.65 14.05
CA LEU A 129 9.14 -9.94 13.30
C LEU A 129 7.84 -9.99 14.07
N VAL A 130 7.15 -8.85 14.18
CA VAL A 130 5.76 -8.79 14.66
C VAL A 130 4.88 -8.39 13.48
N PHE A 131 3.86 -9.17 13.23
CA PHE A 131 2.85 -8.89 12.20
C PHE A 131 1.57 -8.40 12.87
N ALA A 132 1.01 -7.32 12.35
CA ALA A 132 -0.32 -6.86 12.72
C ALA A 132 -1.21 -6.89 11.48
N THR A 133 -2.41 -7.46 11.61
CA THR A 133 -3.43 -7.48 10.56
C THR A 133 -4.60 -6.59 10.96
N VAL A 134 -4.96 -5.69 10.08
CA VAL A 134 -6.07 -4.75 10.22
C VAL A 134 -7.08 -5.00 9.11
N VAL A 135 -8.36 -5.02 9.47
CA VAL A 135 -9.47 -5.06 8.50
C VAL A 135 -10.20 -3.73 8.54
N SER A 136 -10.31 -3.09 7.36
CA SER A 136 -11.10 -1.87 7.17
C SER A 136 -12.30 -2.17 6.27
N ARG A 137 -13.50 -1.77 6.70
CA ARG A 137 -14.76 -1.95 5.98
C ARG A 137 -15.35 -0.59 5.66
N ILE A 138 -15.51 -0.29 4.37
CA ILE A 138 -16.12 0.95 3.89
C ILE A 138 -17.56 0.66 3.50
N TYR A 139 -18.47 1.39 4.12
CA TYR A 139 -19.91 1.33 3.86
C TYR A 139 -20.34 2.60 3.14
N GLY A 140 -20.99 2.43 1.99
CA GLY A 140 -21.71 3.48 1.29
C GLY A 140 -23.21 3.43 1.58
N PRO A 141 -24.02 4.21 0.86
CA PRO A 141 -25.49 4.24 1.04
C PRO A 141 -26.17 2.89 0.85
N ASN A 142 -25.57 2.00 0.04
CA ASN A 142 -26.12 0.68 -0.30
C ASN A 142 -25.52 -0.47 0.55
N GLY A 143 -24.80 -0.16 1.63
CA GLY A 143 -24.18 -1.14 2.51
C GLY A 143 -22.67 -1.29 2.30
N LEU A 144 -22.11 -2.46 2.63
CA LEU A 144 -20.67 -2.75 2.52
C LEU A 144 -20.21 -2.65 1.06
N ALA A 145 -19.30 -1.72 0.79
CA ALA A 145 -18.78 -1.48 -0.54
C ALA A 145 -17.39 -2.11 -0.74
N VAL A 146 -16.48 -1.89 0.20
CA VAL A 146 -15.11 -2.42 0.12
C VAL A 146 -14.69 -2.96 1.48
N GLU A 147 -14.08 -4.14 1.49
CA GLU A 147 -13.34 -4.67 2.63
C GLU A 147 -11.86 -4.76 2.28
N GLU A 148 -11.01 -4.21 3.12
CA GLU A 148 -9.56 -4.25 3.00
C GLU A 148 -8.96 -4.99 4.20
N GLU A 149 -8.25 -6.09 3.94
CA GLU A 149 -7.36 -6.73 4.91
C GLU A 149 -5.93 -6.30 4.62
N ARG A 150 -5.27 -5.65 5.58
CA ARG A 150 -3.90 -5.13 5.46
C ARG A 150 -2.98 -5.72 6.51
N GLY A 151 -1.90 -6.33 6.05
CA GLY A 151 -0.81 -6.80 6.89
C GLY A 151 0.31 -5.76 6.99
N THR A 152 0.79 -5.52 8.21
CA THR A 152 1.98 -4.71 8.49
C THR A 152 2.97 -5.57 9.26
N ALA A 153 4.24 -5.57 8.85
CA ALA A 153 5.32 -6.23 9.57
C ALA A 153 6.21 -5.20 10.24
N PHE A 154 6.56 -5.47 11.49
CA PHE A 154 7.51 -4.69 12.28
C PHE A 154 8.75 -5.53 12.53
N ARG A 155 9.95 -4.93 12.42
CA ARG A 155 11.22 -5.61 12.62
C ARG A 155 12.24 -4.73 13.35
N GLU A 156 13.28 -5.37 13.83
CA GLU A 156 14.43 -4.72 14.46
C GLU A 156 15.12 -3.74 13.50
N ALA A 157 15.80 -2.75 14.06
CA ALA A 157 16.69 -1.89 13.30
C ALA A 157 17.80 -2.73 12.62
N VAL A 158 18.24 -2.31 11.45
CA VAL A 158 19.45 -2.93 10.85
C VAL A 158 20.65 -2.46 11.64
N ALA A 159 21.50 -3.38 12.09
CA ALA A 159 22.76 -3.01 12.69
C ALA A 159 23.59 -2.16 11.72
N GLU A 160 24.25 -1.13 12.24
CA GLU A 160 25.10 -0.24 11.44
C GLU A 160 26.12 -1.06 10.63
N GLY A 161 26.15 -0.89 9.31
CA GLY A 161 27.02 -1.66 8.41
C GLY A 161 26.49 -3.02 7.95
N ALA A 162 25.36 -3.50 8.46
CA ALA A 162 24.74 -4.71 7.95
C ALA A 162 23.91 -4.40 6.68
N SER A 163 24.35 -4.91 5.55
CA SER A 163 23.55 -4.92 4.33
C SER A 163 22.29 -5.76 4.58
N SER A 164 21.10 -5.19 4.36
CA SER A 164 19.90 -6.03 4.29
C SER A 164 20.12 -7.06 3.18
N ALA A 165 19.87 -8.34 3.48
CA ALA A 165 19.98 -9.38 2.45
C ALA A 165 19.20 -8.93 1.21
N ALA A 166 19.87 -8.94 0.06
CA ALA A 166 19.24 -8.54 -1.19
C ALA A 166 17.96 -9.38 -1.39
N PRO A 167 16.83 -8.77 -1.73
CA PRO A 167 15.60 -9.52 -1.94
C PRO A 167 15.84 -10.60 -3.00
N LYS A 168 15.24 -11.77 -2.79
CA LYS A 168 15.35 -12.89 -3.75
C LYS A 168 14.85 -12.39 -5.11
N ARG A 169 15.71 -12.46 -6.13
CA ARG A 169 15.36 -12.03 -7.48
C ARG A 169 14.40 -13.05 -8.09
N GLU A 170 13.13 -12.72 -8.07
CA GLU A 170 12.07 -13.51 -8.71
C GLU A 170 11.67 -12.81 -10.02
N THR A 171 11.43 -13.58 -11.07
CA THR A 171 10.93 -13.08 -12.37
C THR A 171 9.52 -13.60 -12.61
N PRO A 172 8.70 -12.88 -13.38
CA PRO A 172 7.36 -13.37 -13.71
C PRO A 172 7.43 -14.61 -14.60
N PRO A 173 6.36 -15.41 -14.64
CA PRO A 173 6.25 -16.53 -15.58
C PRO A 173 6.42 -16.05 -17.04
N PRO A 174 6.98 -16.88 -17.94
CA PRO A 174 7.31 -16.47 -19.31
C PRO A 174 6.07 -16.25 -20.21
N ASN A 175 4.91 -16.71 -19.81
CA ASN A 175 3.66 -16.63 -20.58
C ASN A 175 2.79 -15.41 -20.26
N THR A 176 3.40 -14.27 -19.93
CA THR A 176 2.69 -12.99 -19.83
C THR A 176 2.31 -12.50 -21.23
N ILE A 177 1.06 -12.01 -21.39
CA ILE A 177 0.52 -11.56 -22.67
C ILE A 177 0.18 -10.07 -22.69
N TRP A 178 0.07 -9.44 -21.52
CA TRP A 178 -0.12 -8.00 -21.37
C TRP A 178 1.19 -7.36 -20.94
N ARG A 179 1.50 -6.20 -21.50
CA ARG A 179 2.68 -5.41 -21.14
C ARG A 179 2.42 -3.93 -21.28
N ARG A 180 2.93 -3.14 -20.34
CA ARG A 180 2.93 -1.68 -20.36
C ARG A 180 4.17 -1.14 -19.66
N GLU A 181 4.76 -0.08 -20.24
CA GLU A 181 5.85 0.64 -19.60
C GLU A 181 5.30 1.87 -18.87
N HIS A 182 5.92 2.15 -17.73
CA HIS A 182 5.64 3.30 -16.88
C HIS A 182 6.95 3.89 -16.35
N SER A 183 6.89 5.13 -15.88
CA SER A 183 7.89 5.74 -15.00
C SER A 183 7.20 6.70 -14.06
N CYS A 184 7.78 6.92 -12.89
CA CYS A 184 7.29 7.90 -11.92
C CYS A 184 8.44 8.90 -11.66
N ASP A 185 8.19 10.15 -11.95
CA ASP A 185 9.09 11.26 -11.62
C ASP A 185 8.76 11.86 -10.26
N GLU A 186 9.53 12.82 -9.82
CA GLU A 186 9.34 13.53 -8.55
C GLU A 186 7.98 14.24 -8.48
N ALA A 187 7.49 14.76 -9.61
CA ALA A 187 6.17 15.40 -9.67
C ALA A 187 5.04 14.38 -9.42
N THR A 188 5.16 13.19 -9.98
CA THR A 188 4.22 12.07 -9.75
C THR A 188 4.24 11.65 -8.28
N LEU A 189 5.43 11.49 -7.69
CA LEU A 189 5.56 11.12 -6.28
C LEU A 189 4.99 12.18 -5.35
N PHE A 190 5.28 13.48 -5.62
CA PHE A 190 4.74 14.59 -4.85
C PHE A 190 3.22 14.65 -4.90
N ARG A 191 2.63 14.55 -6.11
CA ARG A 191 1.17 14.54 -6.29
C ARG A 191 0.53 13.37 -5.56
N PHE A 192 1.12 12.18 -5.63
CA PHE A 192 0.60 11.01 -4.93
C PHE A 192 0.70 11.16 -3.41
N SER A 193 1.82 11.70 -2.89
CA SER A 193 1.97 12.04 -1.46
C SER A 193 0.88 13.03 -1.02
N ALA A 194 0.62 14.08 -1.82
CA ALA A 194 -0.42 15.07 -1.50
C ALA A 194 -1.84 14.45 -1.53
N LEU A 195 -2.12 13.58 -2.51
CA LEU A 195 -3.42 12.90 -2.64
C LEU A 195 -3.70 11.87 -1.54
N THR A 196 -2.67 11.32 -0.91
CA THR A 196 -2.78 10.34 0.16
C THR A 196 -2.40 10.90 1.53
N PHE A 197 -2.09 12.20 1.61
CA PHE A 197 -1.57 12.88 2.79
C PHE A 197 -0.40 12.15 3.43
N ASN A 198 0.48 11.60 2.61
CA ASN A 198 1.62 10.78 3.02
C ASN A 198 2.89 11.62 3.06
N THR A 199 3.45 11.79 4.25
CA THR A 199 4.63 12.60 4.51
C THR A 199 5.91 11.79 4.76
N HIS A 200 5.93 10.50 4.42
CA HIS A 200 7.12 9.66 4.57
C HIS A 200 8.25 10.15 3.65
N ARG A 201 9.39 10.53 4.24
CA ARG A 201 10.49 11.26 3.59
C ARG A 201 11.14 10.53 2.43
N ILE A 202 11.11 9.19 2.41
CA ILE A 202 11.69 8.40 1.31
C ILE A 202 11.09 8.72 -0.06
N HIS A 203 9.90 9.36 -0.10
CA HIS A 203 9.20 9.67 -1.34
C HIS A 203 9.49 11.06 -1.90
N TYR A 204 10.10 11.99 -1.09
CA TYR A 204 10.33 13.37 -1.52
C TYR A 204 11.65 13.98 -1.04
N ASP A 205 12.32 13.38 -0.06
CA ASP A 205 13.58 13.88 0.53
C ASP A 205 14.73 12.98 0.08
N THR A 206 15.42 13.39 -0.99
CA THR A 206 16.51 12.60 -1.58
C THR A 206 17.69 12.39 -0.60
N PRO A 207 18.17 13.40 0.15
CA PRO A 207 19.19 13.18 1.18
C PRO A 207 18.77 12.13 2.22
N TRP A 208 17.54 12.24 2.73
CA TRP A 208 17.03 11.23 3.68
C TRP A 208 16.99 9.83 3.07
N ALA A 209 16.42 9.69 1.88
CA ALA A 209 16.30 8.41 1.22
C ALA A 209 17.66 7.74 0.98
N LYS A 210 18.69 8.53 0.60
CA LYS A 210 20.02 8.01 0.30
C LYS A 210 20.89 7.83 1.54
N ASP A 211 21.00 8.86 2.36
CA ASP A 211 22.03 8.95 3.40
C ASP A 211 21.55 8.31 4.72
N VAL A 212 20.24 8.29 4.96
CA VAL A 212 19.66 7.71 6.19
C VAL A 212 19.08 6.32 5.93
N GLU A 213 18.29 6.15 4.86
CA GLU A 213 17.59 4.88 4.58
C GLU A 213 18.40 3.95 3.65
N GLY A 214 19.45 4.45 2.98
CA GLY A 214 20.33 3.68 2.11
C GLY A 214 19.73 3.29 0.75
N TYR A 215 18.69 3.98 0.30
CA TYR A 215 18.12 3.78 -1.03
C TYR A 215 18.94 4.50 -2.12
N PRO A 216 19.00 3.99 -3.36
CA PRO A 216 19.73 4.66 -4.44
C PRO A 216 19.05 5.94 -4.94
N ALA A 217 17.74 6.10 -4.75
CA ALA A 217 16.93 7.24 -5.19
C ALA A 217 15.63 7.32 -4.37
N LEU A 218 14.77 8.30 -4.67
CA LEU A 218 13.42 8.37 -4.09
C LEU A 218 12.64 7.10 -4.40
N VAL A 219 11.95 6.58 -3.39
CA VAL A 219 11.19 5.33 -3.49
C VAL A 219 9.79 5.61 -4.02
N VAL A 220 9.34 4.86 -5.02
CA VAL A 220 7.95 4.89 -5.49
C VAL A 220 7.05 4.30 -4.40
N HIS A 221 5.95 4.97 -4.07
CA HIS A 221 5.01 4.48 -3.07
C HIS A 221 4.47 3.09 -3.41
N GLY A 222 4.45 2.19 -2.45
CA GLY A 222 3.79 0.90 -2.62
C GLY A 222 2.33 1.02 -3.08
N PRO A 223 1.51 1.89 -2.45
CA PRO A 223 0.16 2.18 -2.93
C PRO A 223 0.09 2.76 -4.35
N LEU A 224 1.06 3.58 -4.79
CA LEU A 224 1.12 4.04 -6.18
C LEU A 224 1.36 2.88 -7.15
N SER A 225 2.33 2.01 -6.84
CA SER A 225 2.59 0.80 -7.63
C SER A 225 1.35 -0.10 -7.71
N SER A 226 0.60 -0.24 -6.61
CA SER A 226 -0.69 -0.94 -6.59
C SER A 226 -1.74 -0.25 -7.46
N THR A 227 -1.82 1.08 -7.44
CA THR A 227 -2.74 1.86 -8.28
C THR A 227 -2.41 1.68 -9.77
N LEU A 228 -1.13 1.67 -10.14
CA LEU A 228 -0.71 1.37 -11.51
C LEU A 228 -1.15 -0.04 -11.93
N LEU A 229 -0.96 -1.03 -11.06
CA LEU A 229 -1.33 -2.42 -11.35
C LEU A 229 -2.84 -2.62 -11.45
N ILE A 230 -3.66 -2.06 -10.54
CA ILE A 230 -5.12 -2.24 -10.63
C ILE A 230 -5.70 -1.53 -11.86
N ASN A 231 -5.15 -0.37 -12.25
CA ASN A 231 -5.52 0.28 -13.48
C ASN A 231 -5.11 -0.56 -14.70
N PHE A 232 -3.92 -1.17 -14.68
CA PHE A 232 -3.46 -2.07 -15.73
C PHE A 232 -4.37 -3.30 -15.87
N VAL A 233 -4.81 -3.90 -14.75
CA VAL A 233 -5.79 -5.00 -14.74
C VAL A 233 -7.10 -4.56 -15.39
N ARG A 234 -7.65 -3.42 -14.98
CA ARG A 234 -8.93 -2.89 -15.52
C ARG A 234 -8.83 -2.58 -17.01
N ASP A 235 -7.75 -1.93 -17.42
CA ASP A 235 -7.52 -1.58 -18.84
C ASP A 235 -7.31 -2.82 -19.72
N SER A 236 -6.73 -3.90 -19.17
CA SER A 236 -6.54 -5.18 -19.87
C SER A 236 -7.80 -6.06 -19.89
N ASN A 237 -8.76 -5.79 -19.00
CA ASN A 237 -10.00 -6.56 -18.83
C ASN A 237 -11.22 -5.63 -18.72
N PRO A 238 -11.54 -4.79 -19.73
CA PRO A 238 -12.52 -3.71 -19.61
C PRO A 238 -13.97 -4.17 -19.40
N SER A 239 -14.29 -5.43 -19.73
CA SER A 239 -15.63 -6.01 -19.54
C SER A 239 -15.78 -6.76 -18.22
N GLN A 240 -14.72 -6.85 -17.41
CA GLN A 240 -14.73 -7.60 -16.16
C GLN A 240 -14.83 -6.66 -14.95
N THR A 241 -15.53 -7.11 -13.92
CA THR A 241 -15.57 -6.44 -12.60
C THR A 241 -14.69 -7.20 -11.64
N ILE A 242 -13.76 -6.49 -10.97
CA ILE A 242 -12.87 -7.11 -9.99
C ILE A 242 -13.70 -7.52 -8.75
N LYS A 243 -13.60 -8.78 -8.35
CA LYS A 243 -14.18 -9.29 -7.10
C LYS A 243 -13.18 -9.17 -5.96
N THR A 244 -11.96 -9.67 -6.16
CA THR A 244 -10.87 -9.60 -5.19
C THR A 244 -9.59 -9.12 -5.85
N TYR A 245 -8.79 -8.39 -5.09
CA TYR A 245 -7.46 -7.92 -5.51
C TYR A 245 -6.49 -8.17 -4.36
N ARG A 246 -5.57 -9.10 -4.53
CA ARG A 246 -4.56 -9.46 -3.54
C ARG A 246 -3.19 -9.03 -3.99
N MET A 247 -2.51 -8.20 -3.19
CA MET A 247 -1.22 -7.61 -3.50
C MET A 247 -0.14 -8.05 -2.52
N ARG A 248 1.08 -8.25 -3.04
CA ARG A 248 2.31 -8.47 -2.27
C ARG A 248 3.45 -7.64 -2.84
N ALA A 249 4.06 -6.80 -2.00
CA ALA A 249 5.31 -6.12 -2.32
C ALA A 249 6.51 -7.09 -2.17
N ARG A 250 7.51 -6.97 -3.06
CA ARG A 250 8.71 -7.82 -3.10
C ARG A 250 10.00 -7.00 -3.09
N ALA A 251 10.05 -5.92 -3.87
CA ALA A 251 11.20 -5.02 -3.97
C ALA A 251 10.74 -3.57 -4.17
N PRO A 252 11.55 -2.58 -3.76
CA PRO A 252 11.26 -1.19 -4.04
C PRO A 252 11.40 -0.86 -5.53
N LEU A 253 10.60 0.10 -5.98
CA LEU A 253 10.76 0.79 -7.26
C LEU A 253 11.26 2.21 -6.98
N PHE A 254 11.99 2.80 -7.92
CA PHE A 254 12.63 4.09 -7.73
C PHE A 254 12.15 5.12 -8.75
N ALA A 255 12.17 6.38 -8.35
CA ALA A 255 11.86 7.50 -9.24
C ALA A 255 12.78 7.52 -10.47
N ASN A 256 12.25 7.98 -11.59
CA ASN A 256 12.98 8.15 -12.86
C ASN A 256 13.56 6.85 -13.43
N THR A 257 13.08 5.69 -12.97
CA THR A 257 13.47 4.40 -13.57
C THR A 257 12.28 3.75 -14.26
N PRO A 258 12.52 2.98 -15.34
CA PRO A 258 11.45 2.24 -16.01
C PRO A 258 10.75 1.24 -15.05
N ILE A 259 9.44 1.23 -15.12
CA ILE A 259 8.58 0.27 -14.42
C ILE A 259 7.82 -0.50 -15.50
N THR A 260 8.11 -1.79 -15.64
CA THR A 260 7.37 -2.62 -16.58
C THR A 260 6.21 -3.31 -15.85
N LEU A 261 4.99 -3.11 -16.34
CA LEU A 261 3.82 -3.86 -15.91
C LEU A 261 3.60 -5.02 -16.88
N VAL A 262 3.46 -6.24 -16.35
CA VAL A 262 3.13 -7.43 -17.15
C VAL A 262 1.99 -8.21 -16.50
N GLY A 263 1.27 -8.99 -17.31
CA GLY A 263 0.15 -9.78 -16.78
C GLY A 263 -0.27 -10.92 -17.71
N ARG A 264 -1.07 -11.80 -17.13
CA ARG A 264 -1.68 -12.93 -17.84
C ARG A 264 -3.05 -13.27 -17.26
N PRO A 265 -3.96 -13.82 -18.04
CA PRO A 265 -5.20 -14.41 -17.50
C PRO A 265 -4.89 -15.69 -16.71
N THR A 266 -5.78 -16.02 -15.79
CA THR A 266 -5.85 -17.30 -15.09
C THR A 266 -7.28 -17.87 -15.22
N ALA A 267 -7.52 -19.06 -14.69
CA ALA A 267 -8.87 -19.68 -14.74
C ALA A 267 -9.93 -18.84 -14.00
N GLU A 268 -9.53 -18.14 -12.92
CA GLU A 268 -10.45 -17.38 -12.06
C GLU A 268 -10.37 -15.86 -12.23
N GLY A 269 -9.39 -15.38 -13.02
CA GLY A 269 -9.15 -13.95 -13.15
C GLY A 269 -7.85 -13.62 -13.84
N CYS A 270 -6.90 -12.98 -13.15
CA CYS A 270 -5.58 -12.68 -13.71
C CYS A 270 -4.50 -12.54 -12.64
N GLU A 271 -3.25 -12.64 -13.08
CA GLU A 271 -2.07 -12.28 -12.32
C GLU A 271 -1.31 -11.17 -13.05
N CYS A 272 -0.87 -10.17 -12.31
CA CYS A 272 -0.04 -9.08 -12.85
C CYS A 272 1.13 -8.78 -11.93
N TRP A 273 2.18 -8.21 -12.53
CA TRP A 273 3.42 -7.85 -11.83
C TRP A 273 3.91 -6.48 -12.28
N SER A 274 4.47 -5.71 -11.35
CA SER A 274 5.37 -4.60 -11.66
C SER A 274 6.81 -5.08 -11.53
N LEU A 275 7.66 -4.70 -12.47
CA LEU A 275 9.04 -5.15 -12.55
C LEU A 275 10.00 -3.97 -12.41
N THR A 276 11.15 -4.23 -11.77
CA THR A 276 12.31 -3.33 -11.79
C THR A 276 12.92 -3.28 -13.21
N PRO A 277 13.83 -2.32 -13.49
CA PRO A 277 14.56 -2.27 -14.78
C PRO A 277 15.28 -3.57 -15.14
N GLU A 278 15.70 -4.36 -14.12
CA GLU A 278 16.37 -5.66 -14.30
C GLU A 278 15.40 -6.83 -14.53
N GLY A 279 14.08 -6.55 -14.60
CA GLY A 279 13.05 -7.56 -14.81
C GLY A 279 12.68 -8.36 -13.54
N THR A 280 13.12 -7.90 -12.37
CA THR A 280 12.77 -8.53 -11.08
C THR A 280 11.40 -8.07 -10.61
N ILE A 281 10.62 -8.97 -10.01
CA ILE A 281 9.31 -8.65 -9.45
C ILE A 281 9.46 -7.65 -8.30
N ALA A 282 8.88 -6.46 -8.47
CA ALA A 282 8.74 -5.46 -7.41
C ALA A 282 7.42 -5.63 -6.65
N MET A 283 6.34 -5.92 -7.37
CA MET A 283 5.03 -6.18 -6.78
C MET A 283 4.29 -7.23 -7.61
N GLN A 284 3.56 -8.09 -6.93
CA GLN A 284 2.69 -9.11 -7.53
C GLN A 284 1.25 -8.86 -7.09
N VAL A 285 0.31 -9.04 -8.02
CA VAL A 285 -1.12 -9.04 -7.74
C VAL A 285 -1.79 -10.27 -8.31
N GLN A 286 -2.76 -10.79 -7.55
CA GLN A 286 -3.69 -11.84 -7.97
C GLN A 286 -5.10 -11.27 -7.90
N VAL A 287 -5.88 -11.48 -8.95
CA VAL A 287 -7.20 -10.88 -9.11
C VAL A 287 -8.19 -11.96 -9.47
N SER A 288 -9.35 -11.95 -8.81
CA SER A 288 -10.54 -12.69 -9.28
C SER A 288 -11.58 -11.70 -9.81
N PHE A 289 -12.34 -12.13 -10.81
CA PHE A 289 -13.46 -11.37 -11.34
C PHE A 289 -14.81 -11.88 -10.77
N ALA A 290 -15.83 -11.00 -10.82
CA ALA A 290 -17.19 -11.35 -10.37
C ALA A 290 -17.93 -12.21 -11.39
#